data_63177fb8cb6b7859ea8de59b0bbc0c17
#
_entry.id   63177fb8cb6b7859ea8de59b0bbc0c17
#
_cell.length_a   1.000
_cell.length_b   1.000
_cell.length_c   1.000
_cell.angle_alpha   90.00
_cell.angle_beta   90.00
_cell.angle_gamma   90.00
#
_symmetry.space_group_name_H-M   'P 1'
#
loop_
_entity.id
_entity.type
_entity.pdbx_description
1 polymer ?
#
loop_
_entity_poly.entity_id
_entity_poly.type
_entity_poly.pdbx_seq_one_letter_code
_entity_poly.pdbx_strand_id
1 'polypeptide(L)'
;MIPNPTSHRIDPFSGELTGATSHYSKKLIDLAGLYEDEVRFSQAVEQAGDSVIYRVSDVRPDAFHGDLIFGTTFMKPGRIGNEFFMTRGHIHAKANRPETYYGESGEGLMLLESPEGATRV
;
A
#
# COMPACT_ATOMS: atom_id res chain seq x y z
N MET A 1 10.89 32.08 -8.91
CA MET A 1 9.73 32.28 -8.01
C MET A 1 9.48 30.95 -7.32
N ILE A 2 9.37 30.93 -5.99
CA ILE A 2 8.99 29.73 -5.24
C ILE A 2 7.48 29.61 -5.30
N PRO A 3 6.93 28.47 -5.74
CA PRO A 3 5.46 28.29 -5.77
C PRO A 3 4.89 28.28 -4.34
N ASN A 4 3.62 28.64 -4.22
CA ASN A 4 2.93 28.54 -2.96
C ASN A 4 2.85 27.07 -2.50
N PRO A 5 3.01 26.80 -1.20
CA PRO A 5 2.83 25.45 -0.69
C PRO A 5 1.41 24.96 -0.90
N THR A 6 1.28 23.70 -1.23
CA THR A 6 0.00 22.98 -1.23
C THR A 6 -0.13 22.16 0.05
N SER A 7 -1.35 22.01 0.54
CA SER A 7 -1.64 21.17 1.70
C SER A 7 -2.64 20.07 1.34
N HIS A 8 -2.38 18.89 1.86
CA HIS A 8 -3.23 17.72 1.70
C HIS A 8 -3.68 17.24 3.09
N ARG A 9 -4.92 16.79 3.19
CA ARG A 9 -5.45 16.22 4.42
C ARG A 9 -5.62 14.71 4.23
N ILE A 10 -5.30 13.97 5.27
CA ILE A 10 -5.55 12.54 5.35
C ILE A 10 -6.69 12.33 6.35
N ASP A 11 -7.69 11.56 5.94
CA ASP A 11 -8.68 11.03 6.88
C ASP A 11 -8.11 9.75 7.50
N PRO A 12 -7.81 9.72 8.80
CA PRO A 12 -7.17 8.57 9.45
C PRO A 12 -8.07 7.34 9.55
N PHE A 13 -9.39 7.49 9.36
CA PHE A 13 -10.34 6.38 9.40
C PHE A 13 -10.54 5.71 8.04
N SER A 14 -10.44 6.46 6.98
CA SER A 14 -10.66 5.96 5.61
C SER A 14 -9.37 5.87 4.78
N GLY A 15 -8.29 6.53 5.21
CA GLY A 15 -7.07 6.71 4.41
C GLY A 15 -7.27 7.64 3.20
N GLU A 16 -8.37 8.36 3.13
CA GLU A 16 -8.66 9.25 2.02
C GLU A 16 -7.72 10.46 2.05
N LEU A 17 -7.17 10.79 0.88
CA LEU A 17 -6.22 11.88 0.70
C LEU A 17 -6.83 12.97 -0.18
N THR A 18 -6.98 14.17 0.39
CA THR A 18 -7.51 15.30 -0.41
C THR A 18 -6.51 15.71 -1.49
N GLY A 19 -7.03 15.95 -2.71
CA GLY A 19 -6.23 16.34 -3.86
C GLY A 19 -5.39 15.21 -4.45
N ALA A 20 -5.68 13.95 -4.11
CA ALA A 20 -5.07 12.81 -4.77
C ALA A 20 -5.35 12.82 -6.28
N THR A 21 -4.32 12.53 -7.05
CA THR A 21 -4.36 12.50 -8.53
C THR A 21 -4.41 11.08 -9.08
N SER A 22 -4.16 10.09 -8.24
CA SER A 22 -4.18 8.67 -8.58
C SER A 22 -4.82 7.86 -7.46
N HIS A 23 -5.65 6.90 -7.83
CA HIS A 23 -6.30 5.99 -6.89
C HIS A 23 -6.29 4.58 -7.47
N TYR A 24 -6.01 3.60 -6.63
CA TYR A 24 -6.28 2.21 -6.96
C TYR A 24 -6.64 1.40 -5.72
N SER A 25 -7.30 0.28 -5.93
CA SER A 25 -7.63 -0.67 -4.87
C SER A 25 -7.30 -2.09 -5.30
N LYS A 26 -7.10 -2.95 -4.32
CA LYS A 26 -6.92 -4.39 -4.52
C LYS A 26 -7.96 -5.16 -3.73
N LYS A 27 -8.68 -6.03 -4.43
CA LYS A 27 -9.54 -7.05 -3.85
C LYS A 27 -8.69 -8.25 -3.44
N LEU A 28 -9.25 -9.16 -2.66
CA LEU A 28 -8.52 -10.36 -2.25
C LEU A 28 -8.06 -11.18 -3.46
N ILE A 29 -8.89 -11.35 -4.47
CA ILE A 29 -8.55 -12.10 -5.68
C ILE A 29 -7.33 -11.53 -6.42
N ASP A 30 -7.11 -10.21 -6.35
CA ASP A 30 -5.97 -9.55 -6.99
C ASP A 30 -4.62 -9.92 -6.33
N LEU A 31 -4.67 -10.57 -5.15
CA LEU A 31 -3.52 -11.01 -4.36
C LEU A 31 -3.21 -12.51 -4.56
N ALA A 32 -3.80 -13.14 -5.57
CA ALA A 32 -3.53 -14.54 -5.90
C ALA A 32 -2.03 -14.78 -6.12
N GLY A 33 -1.55 -15.91 -5.57
CA GLY A 33 -0.15 -16.32 -5.64
C GLY A 33 0.78 -15.68 -4.59
N LEU A 34 0.25 -14.86 -3.66
CA LEU A 34 1.03 -14.29 -2.56
C LEU A 34 0.95 -15.09 -1.26
N TYR A 35 -0.03 -15.98 -1.14
CA TYR A 35 -0.29 -16.77 0.06
C TYR A 35 0.14 -18.22 -0.14
N GLU A 36 0.73 -18.84 0.87
CA GLU A 36 1.18 -20.24 0.83
C GLU A 36 -0.01 -21.21 0.81
N ASP A 37 -1.05 -20.92 1.59
CA ASP A 37 -2.25 -21.78 1.69
C ASP A 37 -3.26 -21.42 0.59
N GLU A 38 -3.06 -21.98 -0.59
CA GLU A 38 -3.91 -21.75 -1.76
C GLU A 38 -5.36 -22.21 -1.54
N VAL A 39 -5.59 -23.27 -0.73
CA VAL A 39 -6.93 -23.78 -0.44
C VAL A 39 -7.70 -22.78 0.42
N ARG A 40 -7.09 -22.30 1.51
CA ARG A 40 -7.70 -21.27 2.35
C ARG A 40 -7.85 -19.95 1.61
N PHE A 41 -6.90 -19.61 0.76
CA PHE A 41 -7.01 -18.43 -0.09
C PHE A 41 -8.23 -18.51 -0.98
N SER A 42 -8.44 -19.62 -1.70
CA SER A 42 -9.58 -19.81 -2.59
C SER A 42 -10.91 -19.72 -1.83
N GLN A 43 -11.01 -20.37 -0.66
CA GLN A 43 -12.18 -20.29 0.21
C GLN A 43 -12.46 -18.86 0.69
N ALA A 44 -11.41 -18.14 1.06
CA ALA A 44 -11.53 -16.75 1.49
C ALA A 44 -11.98 -15.83 0.35
N VAL A 45 -11.50 -16.04 -0.86
CA VAL A 45 -11.95 -15.31 -2.05
C VAL A 45 -13.43 -15.54 -2.32
N GLU A 46 -13.91 -16.79 -2.23
CA GLU A 46 -15.33 -17.11 -2.39
C GLU A 46 -16.20 -16.40 -1.33
N GLN A 47 -15.73 -16.33 -0.09
CA GLN A 47 -16.44 -15.67 1.01
C GLN A 47 -16.36 -14.16 0.96
N ALA A 48 -15.21 -13.61 0.58
CA ALA A 48 -14.95 -12.16 0.54
C ALA A 48 -15.70 -11.47 -0.62
N GLY A 49 -16.03 -12.21 -1.69
CA GLY A 49 -16.61 -11.62 -2.89
C GLY A 49 -15.74 -10.48 -3.44
N ASP A 50 -16.35 -9.34 -3.62
CA ASP A 50 -15.69 -8.12 -4.14
C ASP A 50 -15.00 -7.26 -3.08
N SER A 51 -14.72 -7.80 -1.89
CA SER A 51 -14.13 -7.03 -0.80
C SER A 51 -12.76 -6.49 -1.15
N VAL A 52 -12.63 -5.17 -1.06
CA VAL A 52 -11.35 -4.48 -1.19
C VAL A 52 -10.51 -4.71 0.06
N ILE A 53 -9.27 -5.16 -0.11
CA ILE A 53 -8.32 -5.42 0.98
C ILE A 53 -7.52 -4.16 1.28
N TYR A 54 -7.03 -3.47 0.26
CA TYR A 54 -6.39 -2.19 0.46
C TYR A 54 -6.66 -1.21 -0.67
N ARG A 55 -6.51 0.07 -0.34
CA ARG A 55 -6.61 1.20 -1.26
C ARG A 55 -5.38 2.06 -1.15
N VAL A 56 -4.96 2.62 -2.26
CA VAL A 56 -3.88 3.59 -2.33
C VAL A 56 -4.41 4.86 -3.00
N SER A 57 -4.07 5.99 -2.42
CA SER A 57 -4.36 7.32 -2.95
C SER A 57 -3.08 8.12 -2.99
N ASP A 58 -2.68 8.59 -4.16
CA ASP A 58 -1.43 9.31 -4.35
C ASP A 58 -1.65 10.71 -4.93
N VAL A 59 -0.81 11.63 -4.51
CA VAL A 59 -0.51 12.86 -5.25
C VAL A 59 0.76 12.60 -6.06
N ARG A 60 0.62 12.53 -7.37
CA ARG A 60 1.74 12.30 -8.28
C ARG A 60 2.04 13.59 -9.01
N PRO A 61 3.24 14.16 -8.82
CA PRO A 61 3.66 15.32 -9.58
C PRO A 61 3.93 14.94 -11.05
N ASP A 62 3.88 15.94 -11.92
CA ASP A 62 4.24 15.78 -13.32
C ASP A 62 5.74 15.49 -13.42
N ALA A 63 6.09 14.26 -13.57
CA ALA A 63 7.36 13.58 -13.88
C ALA A 63 8.67 14.39 -13.89
N PHE A 64 8.90 15.32 -12.96
CA PHE A 64 10.17 16.03 -12.82
C PHE A 64 11.14 15.29 -11.90
N HIS A 65 12.43 15.38 -12.21
CA HIS A 65 13.47 14.84 -11.36
C HIS A 65 13.51 15.56 -10.00
N GLY A 66 13.31 14.79 -8.92
CA GLY A 66 13.38 15.30 -7.56
C GLY A 66 12.04 15.50 -6.88
N ASP A 67 10.93 15.37 -7.60
CA ASP A 67 9.60 15.44 -7.00
C ASP A 67 9.30 14.20 -6.17
N LEU A 68 8.60 14.40 -5.05
CA LEU A 68 8.14 13.32 -4.18
C LEU A 68 6.71 12.91 -4.56
N ILE A 69 6.49 11.62 -4.65
CA ILE A 69 5.15 11.05 -4.61
C ILE A 69 4.74 11.03 -3.14
N PHE A 70 3.59 11.62 -2.84
CA PHE A 70 2.98 11.57 -1.51
C PHE A 70 1.70 10.77 -1.58
N GLY A 71 1.52 9.79 -0.71
CA GLY A 71 0.36 8.92 -0.79
C GLY A 71 -0.01 8.28 0.54
N THR A 72 -1.18 7.67 0.56
CA THR A 72 -1.71 6.89 1.67
C THR A 72 -2.05 5.49 1.21
N THR A 73 -1.81 4.52 2.08
CA THR A 73 -2.31 3.15 1.94
C THR A 73 -3.22 2.84 3.11
N PHE A 74 -4.49 2.59 2.82
CA PHE A 74 -5.44 2.09 3.80
C PHE A 74 -5.64 0.59 3.57
N MET A 75 -5.37 -0.22 4.60
CA MET A 75 -5.48 -1.67 4.53
C MET A 75 -6.42 -2.21 5.60
N LYS A 76 -7.31 -3.13 5.21
CA LYS A 76 -8.16 -3.83 6.16
C LYS A 76 -7.36 -4.86 6.95
N PRO A 77 -7.68 -5.07 8.22
CA PRO A 77 -7.13 -6.19 8.97
C PRO A 77 -7.74 -7.51 8.47
N GLY A 78 -6.96 -8.58 8.54
CA GLY A 78 -7.43 -9.93 8.21
C GLY A 78 -6.29 -10.91 7.99
N ARG A 79 -6.66 -12.17 7.74
CA ARG A 79 -5.71 -13.27 7.55
C ARG A 79 -6.22 -14.28 6.53
N ILE A 80 -5.25 -14.93 5.87
CA ILE A 80 -5.42 -16.20 5.16
C ILE A 80 -4.58 -17.24 5.91
N GLY A 81 -5.24 -18.14 6.60
CA GLY A 81 -4.53 -19.07 7.48
C GLY A 81 -3.71 -18.34 8.55
N ASN A 82 -2.39 -18.50 8.52
CA ASN A 82 -1.46 -17.86 9.45
C ASN A 82 -0.86 -16.55 8.91
N GLU A 83 -1.15 -16.19 7.67
CA GLU A 83 -0.60 -15.03 7.01
C GLU A 83 -1.56 -13.85 7.09
N PHE A 84 -1.05 -12.68 7.46
CA PHE A 84 -1.84 -11.45 7.46
C PHE A 84 -2.20 -11.02 6.04
N PHE A 85 -3.27 -10.24 5.90
CA PHE A 85 -3.48 -9.49 4.67
C PHE A 85 -2.25 -8.65 4.39
N MET A 86 -1.85 -8.59 3.13
CA MET A 86 -0.64 -7.90 2.71
C MET A 86 -0.87 -7.08 1.46
N THR A 87 -0.03 -6.09 1.25
CA THR A 87 0.09 -5.43 -0.05
C THR A 87 0.95 -6.31 -0.97
N ARG A 88 0.80 -6.11 -2.28
CA ARG A 88 1.59 -6.86 -3.26
C ARG A 88 3.10 -6.54 -3.21
N GLY A 89 3.46 -5.48 -2.51
CA GLY A 89 4.81 -4.97 -2.52
C GLY A 89 5.19 -4.31 -3.85
N HIS A 90 6.35 -3.70 -3.90
CA HIS A 90 6.91 -3.09 -5.10
C HIS A 90 8.44 -2.99 -4.98
N ILE A 91 9.07 -2.81 -6.12
CA ILE A 91 10.49 -2.51 -6.22
C ILE A 91 10.62 -1.18 -6.95
N HIS A 92 11.47 -0.30 -6.43
CA HIS A 92 11.72 0.98 -7.08
C HIS A 92 12.42 0.79 -8.43
N ALA A 93 11.92 1.46 -9.46
CA ALA A 93 12.57 1.46 -10.78
C ALA A 93 13.99 2.01 -10.74
N LYS A 94 14.27 2.89 -9.76
CA LYS A 94 15.62 3.39 -9.43
C LYS A 94 15.94 3.00 -7.99
N ALA A 95 16.86 2.08 -7.80
CA ALA A 95 17.20 1.50 -6.50
C ALA A 95 17.66 2.51 -5.45
N ASN A 96 18.22 3.65 -5.86
CA ASN A 96 18.70 4.71 -4.98
C ASN A 96 17.64 5.77 -4.62
N ARG A 97 16.37 5.51 -4.89
CA ARG A 97 15.29 6.41 -4.48
C ARG A 97 14.88 6.10 -3.04
N PRO A 98 15.00 7.06 -2.11
CA PRO A 98 14.54 6.89 -0.74
C PRO A 98 13.02 6.88 -0.69
N GLU A 99 12.50 6.18 0.31
CA GLU A 99 11.10 6.13 0.65
C GLU A 99 10.94 6.26 2.16
N THR A 100 9.88 6.91 2.60
CA THR A 100 9.54 7.03 4.03
C THR A 100 8.13 6.56 4.25
N TYR A 101 7.94 5.69 5.23
CA TYR A 101 6.64 5.27 5.71
C TYR A 101 6.37 5.84 7.09
N TYR A 102 5.16 6.30 7.30
CA TYR A 102 4.66 6.77 8.56
C TYR A 102 3.34 6.06 8.88
N GLY A 103 3.28 5.39 10.05
CA GLY A 103 2.06 4.76 10.53
C GLY A 103 1.11 5.81 11.11
N GLU A 104 0.02 6.09 10.41
CA GLU A 104 -0.99 7.07 10.84
C GLU A 104 -1.94 6.47 11.87
N SER A 105 -2.39 5.25 11.66
CA SER A 105 -3.29 4.55 12.59
C SER A 105 -3.22 3.04 12.41
N GLY A 106 -3.60 2.30 13.46
CA GLY A 106 -3.58 0.84 13.47
C GLY A 106 -2.21 0.25 13.76
N GLU A 107 -2.10 -1.07 13.63
CA GLU A 107 -0.88 -1.84 13.83
C GLU A 107 -0.65 -2.75 12.62
N GLY A 108 0.60 -2.91 12.24
CA GLY A 108 0.97 -3.76 11.11
C GLY A 108 2.45 -4.12 11.13
N LEU A 109 2.87 -4.87 10.13
CA LEU A 109 4.26 -5.23 9.90
C LEU A 109 4.66 -4.74 8.51
N MET A 110 5.85 -4.18 8.42
CA MET A 110 6.47 -3.85 7.14
C MET A 110 7.61 -4.81 6.88
N LEU A 111 7.57 -5.50 5.75
CA LEU A 111 8.66 -6.33 5.27
C LEU A 111 9.45 -5.55 4.25
N LEU A 112 10.73 -5.35 4.53
CA LEU A 112 11.69 -4.69 3.65
C LEU A 112 12.71 -5.73 3.20
N GLU A 113 12.96 -5.79 1.90
CA GLU A 113 13.91 -6.71 1.31
C GLU A 113 14.97 -5.94 0.51
N SER A 114 16.21 -6.39 0.61
CA SER A 114 17.33 -5.96 -0.21
C SER A 114 18.05 -7.20 -0.74
N PRO A 115 19.01 -7.05 -1.68
CA PRO A 115 19.83 -8.18 -2.14
C PRO A 115 20.59 -8.90 -1.02
N GLU A 116 20.86 -8.23 0.10
CA GLU A 116 21.57 -8.77 1.25
C GLU A 116 20.67 -9.52 2.24
N GLY A 117 19.36 -9.36 2.13
CA GLY A 117 18.39 -10.01 3.00
C GLY A 117 17.13 -9.21 3.26
N ALA A 118 16.24 -9.76 4.07
CA ALA A 118 14.98 -9.15 4.47
C ALA A 118 15.01 -8.71 5.94
N THR A 119 14.30 -7.65 6.24
CA THR A 119 14.01 -7.21 7.60
C THR A 119 12.56 -6.80 7.74
N ARG A 120 12.08 -6.76 8.97
CA ARG A 120 10.73 -6.28 9.30
C ARG A 120 10.79 -5.15 10.32
N VAL A 121 9.84 -4.26 10.22
CA VAL A 121 9.62 -3.17 11.15
C VAL A 121 8.19 -3.22 11.69
#